data_0be6064dac9960a9f05ec155aa94712c
#
_entry.id   0be6064dac9960a9f05ec155aa94712c
#
_cell.length_a   1.000
_cell.length_b   1.000
_cell.length_c   1.000
_cell.angle_alpha   90.00
_cell.angle_beta   90.00
_cell.angle_gamma   90.00
#
_symmetry.space_group_name_H-M   'P 1'
#
loop_
_entity.id
_entity.type
_entity.pdbx_description
1 polymer ?
#
loop_
_entity_poly.entity_id
_entity_poly.type
_entity_poly.pdbx_seq_one_letter_code
_entity_poly.pdbx_strand_id
1 'polypeptide(L)'
;SSPEGLNKKFEVNLFGRKSSKKRAHEIKLKKLKIFSNIFSYLSEVIKSTKIENTKFLVISISPYTFLICLFLRLYGKTPIVYLRSDGYGEYKAILGNIGKLVYHLMFTVTSLISNLISCRNYILRGKKGKVVYPSQLDSVWLRKPKNLELKNFKLLYVGRIRVEKGIFSLASLIKNKRDISLTIVGAEKNTSYRINQSNINIQLTQSNKARLIKYYDDHDIFVLPSFTEGHPMVLLEALARRRPVIIFEEIEHVIGDKKGIFVAKRN
;
A
#
# COMPACT_ATOMS: atom_id res chain seq x y z
N SER A 1 8.79 5.40 -7.15
CA SER A 1 8.36 4.01 -6.92
C SER A 1 9.55 3.13 -6.50
N SER A 2 9.30 1.92 -5.95
CA SER A 2 10.39 1.01 -5.58
C SER A 2 11.30 0.65 -6.76
N PRO A 3 10.80 0.38 -7.97
CA PRO A 3 11.64 0.15 -9.12
C PRO A 3 12.51 1.35 -9.51
N GLU A 4 11.98 2.56 -9.44
CA GLU A 4 12.76 3.79 -9.71
C GLU A 4 13.86 4.01 -8.67
N GLY A 5 13.57 3.69 -7.39
CA GLY A 5 14.56 3.76 -6.32
C GLY A 5 15.71 2.78 -6.56
N LEU A 6 15.43 1.56 -6.98
CA LEU A 6 16.42 0.57 -7.35
C LEU A 6 17.24 0.97 -8.58
N ASN A 7 16.62 1.65 -9.56
CA ASN A 7 17.28 2.09 -10.79
C ASN A 7 18.39 3.14 -10.56
N LYS A 8 18.47 3.72 -9.36
CA LYS A 8 19.59 4.59 -8.97
C LYS A 8 20.90 3.84 -8.74
N LYS A 9 20.83 2.54 -8.42
CA LYS A 9 21.99 1.70 -8.09
C LYS A 9 22.17 0.49 -9.00
N PHE A 10 21.11 0.09 -9.70
CA PHE A 10 21.08 -1.11 -10.53
C PHE A 10 20.39 -0.79 -11.86
N GLU A 11 20.76 -1.46 -12.92
CA GLU A 11 19.98 -1.46 -14.14
C GLU A 11 18.70 -2.27 -13.93
N VAL A 12 17.55 -1.61 -13.99
CA VAL A 12 16.26 -2.23 -13.68
C VAL A 12 15.44 -2.46 -14.93
N ASN A 13 15.15 -3.73 -15.22
CA ASN A 13 14.16 -4.15 -16.20
C ASN A 13 12.85 -4.46 -15.46
N LEU A 14 11.80 -3.70 -15.72
CA LEU A 14 10.51 -3.92 -15.08
C LEU A 14 9.56 -4.65 -16.01
N PHE A 15 9.10 -5.81 -15.56
CA PHE A 15 8.09 -6.62 -16.24
C PHE A 15 6.75 -6.50 -15.54
N GLY A 16 5.72 -6.13 -16.27
CA GLY A 16 4.38 -5.94 -15.76
C GLY A 16 3.31 -6.63 -16.61
N ARG A 17 2.18 -6.90 -16.00
CA ARG A 17 0.98 -7.38 -16.70
C ARG A 17 0.14 -6.18 -17.16
N LYS A 18 -0.42 -6.27 -18.37
CA LYS A 18 -1.39 -5.30 -18.87
C LYS A 18 -2.63 -5.27 -17.96
N SER A 19 -3.06 -4.08 -17.60
CA SER A 19 -4.26 -3.86 -16.78
C SER A 19 -5.10 -2.75 -17.39
N SER A 20 -6.41 -2.93 -17.39
CA SER A 20 -7.36 -1.88 -17.79
C SER A 20 -7.47 -0.76 -16.77
N LYS A 21 -7.05 -1.00 -15.53
CA LYS A 21 -7.12 0.00 -14.46
C LYS A 21 -5.94 0.96 -14.54
N LYS A 22 -6.22 2.24 -14.80
CA LYS A 22 -5.22 3.32 -14.74
C LYS A 22 -4.72 3.47 -13.30
N ARG A 23 -3.40 3.51 -13.11
CA ARG A 23 -2.79 3.73 -11.79
C ARG A 23 -2.50 5.22 -11.56
N ALA A 24 -2.53 5.65 -10.31
CA ALA A 24 -2.31 7.04 -9.93
C ALA A 24 -0.89 7.56 -10.22
N HIS A 25 0.09 6.66 -10.37
CA HIS A 25 1.49 7.04 -10.61
C HIS A 25 2.03 6.33 -11.84
N GLU A 26 2.55 7.11 -12.78
CA GLU A 26 3.35 6.60 -13.89
C GLU A 26 4.72 6.14 -13.38
N ILE A 27 5.20 5.03 -13.93
CA ILE A 27 6.53 4.51 -13.63
C ILE A 27 7.49 5.02 -14.71
N LYS A 28 8.44 5.86 -14.30
CA LYS A 28 9.45 6.44 -15.20
C LYS A 28 10.69 5.54 -15.22
N LEU A 29 10.64 4.48 -16.00
CA LEU A 29 11.77 3.59 -16.27
C LEU A 29 12.00 3.45 -17.77
N LYS A 30 13.27 3.47 -18.20
CA LYS A 30 13.63 3.29 -19.60
C LYS A 30 13.30 1.89 -20.13
N LYS A 31 13.41 0.88 -19.28
CA LYS A 31 13.19 -0.54 -19.62
C LYS A 31 11.94 -1.08 -18.90
N LEU A 32 10.77 -0.74 -19.43
CA LEU A 32 9.47 -1.24 -18.98
C LEU A 32 8.87 -2.09 -20.10
N LYS A 33 8.58 -3.38 -19.80
CA LYS A 33 7.86 -4.29 -20.70
C LYS A 33 6.54 -4.71 -20.07
N ILE A 34 5.45 -4.58 -20.83
CA ILE A 34 4.09 -4.94 -20.40
C ILE A 34 3.59 -6.09 -21.25
N PHE A 35 3.11 -7.14 -20.58
CA PHE A 35 2.67 -8.38 -21.24
C PHE A 35 1.17 -8.58 -21.09
N SER A 36 0.53 -9.07 -22.13
CA SER A 36 -0.90 -9.39 -22.14
C SER A 36 -1.17 -10.86 -21.79
N ASN A 37 -0.23 -11.77 -22.08
CA ASN A 37 -0.36 -13.19 -21.80
C ASN A 37 0.84 -13.73 -20.98
N ILE A 38 0.63 -14.90 -20.37
CA ILE A 38 1.62 -15.52 -19.49
C ILE A 38 2.80 -16.10 -20.26
N PHE A 39 2.60 -16.60 -21.49
CA PHE A 39 3.66 -17.25 -22.26
C PHE A 39 4.72 -16.26 -22.71
N SER A 40 4.30 -15.10 -23.25
CA SER A 40 5.22 -14.02 -23.61
C SER A 40 5.97 -13.48 -22.38
N TYR A 41 5.29 -13.41 -21.22
CA TYR A 41 5.92 -12.99 -19.98
C TYR A 41 6.99 -13.99 -19.50
N LEU A 42 6.67 -15.29 -19.49
CA LEU A 42 7.61 -16.36 -19.11
C LEU A 42 8.80 -16.43 -20.08
N SER A 43 8.55 -16.33 -21.38
CA SER A 43 9.62 -16.30 -22.38
C SER A 43 10.64 -15.18 -22.13
N GLU A 44 10.16 -13.98 -21.79
CA GLU A 44 11.05 -12.87 -21.49
C GLU A 44 11.79 -13.03 -20.17
N VAL A 45 11.14 -13.59 -19.14
CA VAL A 45 11.79 -13.96 -17.89
C VAL A 45 12.89 -14.98 -18.14
N ILE A 46 12.63 -16.03 -18.93
CA ILE A 46 13.61 -17.05 -19.28
C ILE A 46 14.80 -16.46 -20.04
N LYS A 47 14.55 -15.58 -21.03
CA LYS A 47 15.64 -14.85 -21.71
C LYS A 47 16.51 -14.07 -20.73
N SER A 48 15.88 -13.45 -19.72
CA SER A 48 16.59 -12.67 -18.71
C SER A 48 17.44 -13.55 -17.76
N THR A 49 17.13 -14.86 -17.60
CA THR A 49 17.96 -15.75 -16.77
C THR A 49 19.36 -16.00 -17.35
N LYS A 50 19.52 -15.80 -18.67
CA LYS A 50 20.79 -15.96 -19.38
C LYS A 50 21.76 -14.78 -19.14
N ILE A 51 21.27 -13.66 -18.63
CA ILE A 51 22.09 -12.48 -18.32
C ILE A 51 22.83 -12.74 -17.01
N GLU A 52 24.14 -12.63 -17.05
CA GLU A 52 24.98 -12.79 -15.87
C GLU A 52 24.66 -11.75 -14.78
N ASN A 53 24.90 -12.09 -13.53
CA ASN A 53 24.69 -11.24 -12.36
C ASN A 53 23.28 -10.65 -12.22
N THR A 54 22.27 -11.24 -12.89
CA THR A 54 20.88 -10.80 -12.80
C THR A 54 20.21 -11.35 -11.54
N LYS A 55 19.58 -10.47 -10.77
CA LYS A 55 18.75 -10.82 -9.62
C LYS A 55 17.27 -10.52 -9.94
N PHE A 56 16.40 -11.41 -9.50
CA PHE A 56 14.96 -11.31 -9.77
C PHE A 56 14.20 -10.91 -8.51
N LEU A 57 13.58 -9.72 -8.54
CA LEU A 57 12.70 -9.25 -7.49
C LEU A 57 11.24 -9.41 -7.93
N VAL A 58 10.53 -10.29 -7.26
CA VAL A 58 9.11 -10.57 -7.51
C VAL A 58 8.26 -9.85 -6.46
N ILE A 59 7.28 -9.07 -6.89
CA ILE A 59 6.44 -8.28 -5.98
C ILE A 59 5.10 -8.98 -5.77
N SER A 60 4.85 -9.41 -4.54
CA SER A 60 3.67 -10.16 -4.07
C SER A 60 3.53 -11.54 -4.72
N ILE A 61 2.75 -12.40 -4.08
CA ILE A 61 2.42 -13.74 -4.59
C ILE A 61 1.04 -13.69 -5.24
N SER A 62 0.99 -14.08 -6.50
CA SER A 62 -0.20 -14.29 -7.31
C SER A 62 0.01 -15.53 -8.16
N PRO A 63 -1.00 -16.11 -8.83
CA PRO A 63 -0.79 -17.26 -9.71
C PRO A 63 0.31 -17.02 -10.77
N TYR A 64 0.37 -15.81 -11.34
CA TYR A 64 1.39 -15.43 -12.31
C TYR A 64 2.80 -15.37 -11.70
N THR A 65 2.95 -14.67 -10.59
CA THR A 65 4.25 -14.52 -9.93
C THR A 65 4.71 -15.82 -9.29
N PHE A 66 3.81 -16.67 -8.84
CA PHE A 66 4.09 -18.02 -8.37
C PHE A 66 4.71 -18.87 -9.47
N LEU A 67 4.09 -18.92 -10.66
CA LEU A 67 4.66 -19.63 -11.81
C LEU A 67 6.04 -19.09 -12.19
N ILE A 68 6.24 -17.76 -12.16
CA ILE A 68 7.54 -17.15 -12.41
C ILE A 68 8.59 -17.64 -11.41
N CYS A 69 8.25 -17.72 -10.12
CA CYS A 69 9.17 -18.23 -9.10
C CYS A 69 9.57 -19.69 -9.38
N LEU A 70 8.63 -20.53 -9.78
CA LEU A 70 8.91 -21.91 -10.15
C LEU A 70 9.86 -22.00 -11.36
N PHE A 71 9.56 -21.26 -12.44
CA PHE A 71 10.45 -21.21 -13.61
C PHE A 71 11.83 -20.69 -13.30
N LEU A 72 11.95 -19.59 -12.54
CA LEU A 72 13.25 -19.07 -12.12
C LEU A 72 14.06 -20.12 -11.38
N ARG A 73 13.39 -20.91 -10.51
CA ARG A 73 14.06 -21.98 -9.77
C ARG A 73 14.52 -23.12 -10.66
N LEU A 74 13.73 -23.51 -11.66
CA LEU A 74 14.10 -24.50 -12.68
C LEU A 74 15.33 -24.08 -13.48
N TYR A 75 15.48 -22.74 -13.73
CA TYR A 75 16.68 -22.18 -14.39
C TYR A 75 17.81 -21.82 -13.43
N GLY A 76 17.84 -22.41 -12.23
CA GLY A 76 18.94 -22.25 -11.26
C GLY A 76 18.97 -20.87 -10.59
N LYS A 77 17.96 -20.01 -10.77
CA LYS A 77 17.90 -18.69 -10.15
C LYS A 77 17.06 -18.72 -8.88
N THR A 78 17.53 -18.07 -7.81
CA THR A 78 16.75 -17.91 -6.57
C THR A 78 16.06 -16.55 -6.58
N PRO A 79 14.72 -16.48 -6.74
CA PRO A 79 14.01 -15.22 -6.72
C PRO A 79 14.00 -14.59 -5.31
N ILE A 80 13.94 -13.27 -5.26
CA ILE A 80 13.65 -12.51 -4.05
C ILE A 80 12.18 -12.12 -4.12
N VAL A 81 11.36 -12.57 -3.17
CA VAL A 81 9.93 -12.28 -3.17
C VAL A 81 9.61 -11.23 -2.10
N TYR A 82 9.09 -10.09 -2.53
CA TYR A 82 8.69 -9.00 -1.65
C TYR A 82 7.21 -9.04 -1.34
N LEU A 83 6.87 -9.43 -0.12
CA LEU A 83 5.50 -9.51 0.41
C LEU A 83 5.08 -8.13 0.94
N ARG A 84 4.20 -7.45 0.21
CA ARG A 84 3.75 -6.08 0.52
C ARG A 84 2.48 -6.01 1.35
N SER A 85 1.71 -7.08 1.35
CA SER A 85 0.39 -7.18 1.99
C SER A 85 0.15 -8.59 2.50
N ASP A 86 -0.84 -8.76 3.37
CA ASP A 86 -1.28 -10.09 3.82
C ASP A 86 -2.12 -10.77 2.73
N GLY A 87 -1.47 -11.58 1.91
CA GLY A 87 -2.14 -12.32 0.84
C GLY A 87 -3.19 -13.32 1.36
N TYR A 88 -3.06 -13.84 2.58
CA TYR A 88 -4.10 -14.69 3.17
C TYR A 88 -5.41 -13.91 3.36
N GLY A 89 -5.34 -12.70 3.89
CA GLY A 89 -6.49 -11.83 4.03
C GLY A 89 -7.08 -11.41 2.69
N GLU A 90 -6.23 -11.03 1.72
CA GLU A 90 -6.66 -10.65 0.37
C GLU A 90 -7.38 -11.78 -0.36
N TYR A 91 -6.81 -12.98 -0.38
CA TYR A 91 -7.41 -14.13 -1.08
C TYR A 91 -8.67 -14.64 -0.38
N LYS A 92 -8.71 -14.58 0.96
CA LYS A 92 -9.93 -14.89 1.71
C LYS A 92 -11.06 -13.91 1.36
N ALA A 93 -10.76 -12.64 1.22
CA ALA A 93 -11.76 -11.63 0.85
C ALA A 93 -12.30 -11.80 -0.59
N ILE A 94 -11.49 -12.34 -1.51
CA ILE A 94 -11.87 -12.52 -2.92
C ILE A 94 -12.61 -13.86 -3.15
N LEU A 95 -12.12 -14.96 -2.58
CA LEU A 95 -12.54 -16.32 -2.87
C LEU A 95 -12.93 -17.13 -1.61
N GLY A 96 -13.09 -16.48 -0.47
CA GLY A 96 -13.40 -17.15 0.79
C GLY A 96 -12.30 -18.08 1.26
N ASN A 97 -12.69 -19.18 1.93
CA ASN A 97 -11.73 -20.16 2.48
C ASN A 97 -10.93 -20.91 1.40
N ILE A 98 -11.51 -21.11 0.21
CA ILE A 98 -10.80 -21.70 -0.95
C ILE A 98 -9.64 -20.80 -1.36
N GLY A 99 -9.87 -19.47 -1.41
CA GLY A 99 -8.81 -18.51 -1.70
C GLY A 99 -7.67 -18.57 -0.69
N LYS A 100 -8.01 -18.69 0.60
CA LYS A 100 -7.02 -18.86 1.67
C LYS A 100 -6.17 -20.13 1.46
N LEU A 101 -6.79 -21.24 1.07
CA LEU A 101 -6.08 -22.52 0.79
C LEU A 101 -5.16 -22.39 -0.43
N VAL A 102 -5.66 -21.84 -1.53
CA VAL A 102 -4.86 -21.59 -2.75
C VAL A 102 -3.66 -20.71 -2.44
N TYR A 103 -3.86 -19.63 -1.69
CA TYR A 103 -2.75 -18.79 -1.30
C TYR A 103 -1.76 -19.52 -0.40
N HIS A 104 -2.23 -20.35 0.52
CA HIS A 104 -1.38 -21.14 1.41
C HIS A 104 -0.43 -22.06 0.63
N LEU A 105 -0.93 -22.75 -0.39
CA LEU A 105 -0.11 -23.62 -1.26
C LEU A 105 0.95 -22.79 -2.00
N MET A 106 0.54 -21.68 -2.64
CA MET A 106 1.48 -20.80 -3.35
C MET A 106 2.53 -20.20 -2.39
N PHE A 107 2.11 -19.74 -1.22
CA PHE A 107 3.02 -19.16 -0.21
C PHE A 107 4.01 -20.19 0.31
N THR A 108 3.55 -21.40 0.65
CA THR A 108 4.39 -22.47 1.18
C THR A 108 5.48 -22.86 0.19
N VAL A 109 5.12 -23.15 -1.06
CA VAL A 109 6.08 -23.49 -2.10
C VAL A 109 7.04 -22.34 -2.38
N THR A 110 6.50 -21.10 -2.55
CA THR A 110 7.34 -19.92 -2.80
C THR A 110 8.34 -19.71 -1.66
N SER A 111 7.93 -19.92 -0.40
CA SER A 111 8.81 -19.75 0.76
C SER A 111 9.98 -20.74 0.81
N LEU A 112 9.84 -21.89 0.18
CA LEU A 112 10.90 -22.91 0.10
C LEU A 112 11.92 -22.61 -1.01
N ILE A 113 11.47 -22.00 -2.11
CA ILE A 113 12.29 -21.81 -3.32
C ILE A 113 12.83 -20.39 -3.51
N SER A 114 12.49 -19.45 -2.60
CA SER A 114 12.84 -18.03 -2.73
C SER A 114 13.35 -17.42 -1.44
N ASN A 115 14.03 -16.28 -1.55
CA ASN A 115 14.37 -15.43 -0.42
C ASN A 115 13.22 -14.45 -0.16
N LEU A 116 12.64 -14.49 1.06
CA LEU A 116 11.52 -13.62 1.39
C LEU A 116 11.98 -12.27 1.95
N ILE A 117 11.35 -11.22 1.47
CA ILE A 117 11.38 -9.88 2.08
C ILE A 117 9.93 -9.50 2.39
N SER A 118 9.68 -8.93 3.55
CA SER A 118 8.35 -8.49 3.94
C SER A 118 8.35 -7.09 4.55
N CYS A 119 7.23 -6.39 4.44
CA CYS A 119 7.04 -5.11 5.11
C CYS A 119 6.68 -5.25 6.59
N ARG A 120 6.30 -6.45 7.04
CA ARG A 120 5.94 -6.75 8.44
C ARG A 120 6.25 -8.20 8.78
N ASN A 121 6.64 -8.44 10.03
CA ASN A 121 7.02 -9.78 10.47
C ASN A 121 5.86 -10.79 10.38
N TYR A 122 4.65 -10.39 10.77
CA TYR A 122 3.49 -11.29 10.75
C TYR A 122 3.13 -11.84 9.36
N ILE A 123 3.48 -11.09 8.28
CA ILE A 123 3.25 -11.53 6.90
C ILE A 123 4.13 -12.71 6.52
N LEU A 124 5.29 -12.87 7.17
CA LEU A 124 6.19 -14.02 6.96
C LEU A 124 5.62 -15.32 7.53
N ARG A 125 4.60 -15.25 8.40
CA ARG A 125 3.97 -16.43 8.99
C ARG A 125 4.98 -17.45 9.56
N GLY A 126 6.00 -16.97 10.26
CA GLY A 126 7.08 -17.79 10.83
C GLY A 126 8.12 -18.30 9.83
N LYS A 127 8.00 -17.99 8.53
CA LYS A 127 9.03 -18.34 7.55
C LYS A 127 10.24 -17.42 7.67
N LYS A 128 11.44 -17.96 7.37
CA LYS A 128 12.68 -17.18 7.34
C LYS A 128 12.59 -16.10 6.25
N GLY A 129 12.84 -14.85 6.62
CA GLY A 129 12.82 -13.72 5.69
C GLY A 129 13.34 -12.45 6.33
N LYS A 130 13.56 -11.41 5.51
CA LYS A 130 14.03 -10.11 5.97
C LYS A 130 12.87 -9.12 6.04
N VAL A 131 12.69 -8.50 7.19
CA VAL A 131 11.72 -7.42 7.34
C VAL A 131 12.36 -6.11 6.92
N VAL A 132 11.66 -5.38 6.04
CA VAL A 132 12.05 -4.04 5.59
C VAL A 132 10.88 -3.09 5.80
N TYR A 133 11.16 -1.90 6.25
CA TYR A 133 10.13 -0.87 6.50
C TYR A 133 10.14 0.13 5.34
N PRO A 134 9.28 -0.05 4.31
CA PRO A 134 9.25 0.88 3.21
C PRO A 134 8.79 2.24 3.71
N SER A 135 9.49 3.28 3.31
CA SER A 135 9.06 4.66 3.53
C SER A 135 9.16 5.43 2.22
N GLN A 136 8.15 6.26 1.95
CA GLN A 136 8.16 7.22 0.85
C GLN A 136 8.44 8.64 1.34
N LEU A 137 8.71 8.78 2.64
CA LEU A 137 9.05 10.05 3.23
C LEU A 137 10.48 10.43 2.86
N ASP A 138 10.66 11.67 2.48
CA ASP A 138 11.95 12.31 2.31
C ASP A 138 12.08 13.52 3.26
N SER A 139 13.21 14.21 3.23
CA SER A 139 13.46 15.35 4.09
C SER A 139 12.42 16.48 3.95
N VAL A 140 11.72 16.56 2.82
CA VAL A 140 10.67 17.59 2.59
C VAL A 140 9.50 17.40 3.57
N TRP A 141 9.13 16.15 3.87
CA TRP A 141 8.07 15.82 4.84
C TRP A 141 8.40 16.26 6.27
N LEU A 142 9.68 16.39 6.62
CA LEU A 142 10.12 16.76 7.96
C LEU A 142 10.42 18.25 8.11
N ARG A 143 10.41 19.00 6.99
CA ARG A 143 10.74 20.44 7.02
C ARG A 143 9.57 21.25 7.57
N LYS A 144 9.84 22.07 8.59
CA LYS A 144 8.93 23.09 9.15
C LYS A 144 7.48 22.59 9.29
N PRO A 145 7.21 21.53 10.08
CA PRO A 145 5.82 21.12 10.32
C PRO A 145 5.11 22.27 11.06
N LYS A 146 3.89 22.56 10.63
CA LYS A 146 3.05 23.57 11.27
C LYS A 146 2.66 23.09 12.67
N ASN A 147 2.75 23.99 13.65
CA ASN A 147 2.28 23.69 15.00
C ASN A 147 0.79 23.42 15.00
N LEU A 148 0.38 22.51 15.86
CA LEU A 148 -1.00 22.13 16.04
C LEU A 148 -1.69 23.15 16.97
N GLU A 149 -2.78 23.74 16.50
CA GLU A 149 -3.69 24.54 17.31
C GLU A 149 -5.07 23.88 17.26
N LEU A 150 -5.43 23.13 18.30
CA LEU A 150 -6.73 22.47 18.40
C LEU A 150 -7.83 23.49 18.74
N LYS A 151 -8.25 24.28 17.75
CA LYS A 151 -9.38 25.21 17.88
C LYS A 151 -10.70 24.61 17.39
N ASN A 152 -10.65 23.80 16.32
CA ASN A 152 -11.77 23.09 15.74
C ASN A 152 -11.29 21.70 15.34
N PHE A 153 -12.14 20.68 15.39
CA PHE A 153 -11.76 19.31 15.00
C PHE A 153 -11.82 19.14 13.47
N LYS A 154 -10.76 19.61 12.79
CA LYS A 154 -10.60 19.40 11.34
C LYS A 154 -9.91 18.06 11.10
N LEU A 155 -10.70 17.07 10.73
CA LEU A 155 -10.22 15.73 10.41
C LEU A 155 -9.73 15.67 8.96
N LEU A 156 -8.65 14.94 8.73
CA LEU A 156 -8.13 14.60 7.41
C LEU A 156 -8.14 13.09 7.20
N TYR A 157 -8.66 12.65 6.08
CA TYR A 157 -8.44 11.33 5.52
C TYR A 157 -7.73 11.45 4.17
N VAL A 158 -6.68 10.65 3.96
CA VAL A 158 -5.98 10.55 2.67
C VAL A 158 -5.97 9.09 2.22
N GLY A 159 -6.61 8.81 1.11
CA GLY A 159 -6.70 7.45 0.58
C GLY A 159 -7.86 7.25 -0.37
N ARG A 160 -7.93 6.08 -1.01
CA ARG A 160 -9.02 5.73 -1.93
C ARG A 160 -10.35 5.65 -1.18
N ILE A 161 -11.40 6.15 -1.79
CA ILE A 161 -12.76 6.07 -1.24
C ILE A 161 -13.33 4.68 -1.61
N ARG A 162 -13.22 3.74 -0.67
CA ARG A 162 -13.68 2.35 -0.82
C ARG A 162 -14.22 1.81 0.49
N VAL A 163 -15.04 0.76 0.41
CA VAL A 163 -15.68 0.15 1.58
C VAL A 163 -14.64 -0.36 2.57
N GLU A 164 -13.62 -1.09 2.09
CA GLU A 164 -12.55 -1.63 2.92
C GLU A 164 -11.69 -0.57 3.62
N LYS A 165 -11.77 0.69 3.16
CA LYS A 165 -11.12 1.85 3.79
C LYS A 165 -11.96 2.52 4.87
N GLY A 166 -13.17 2.01 5.14
CA GLY A 166 -14.03 2.43 6.23
C GLY A 166 -14.53 3.88 6.17
N ILE A 167 -14.35 4.56 5.02
CA ILE A 167 -14.65 5.99 4.91
C ILE A 167 -16.16 6.27 5.02
N PHE A 168 -16.99 5.36 4.53
CA PHE A 168 -18.47 5.49 4.65
C PHE A 168 -18.92 5.33 6.10
N SER A 169 -18.28 4.43 6.86
CA SER A 169 -18.54 4.25 8.29
C SER A 169 -18.12 5.51 9.06
N LEU A 170 -16.95 6.07 8.78
CA LEU A 170 -16.52 7.33 9.39
C LEU A 170 -17.48 8.48 9.08
N ALA A 171 -17.91 8.61 7.82
CA ALA A 171 -18.89 9.62 7.43
C ALA A 171 -20.19 9.47 8.22
N SER A 172 -20.65 8.25 8.44
CA SER A 172 -21.85 7.98 9.24
C SER A 172 -21.65 8.39 10.72
N LEU A 173 -20.50 8.09 11.30
CA LEU A 173 -20.16 8.41 12.71
C LEU A 173 -20.14 9.92 12.98
N ILE A 174 -19.67 10.73 12.02
CA ILE A 174 -19.58 12.18 12.17
C ILE A 174 -20.81 12.93 11.66
N LYS A 175 -21.81 12.21 11.15
CA LYS A 175 -23.08 12.79 10.73
C LYS A 175 -23.67 13.55 11.90
N ASN A 176 -24.14 14.77 11.65
CA ASN A 176 -24.74 15.64 12.65
C ASN A 176 -23.80 16.18 13.76
N LYS A 177 -22.47 15.96 13.64
CA LYS A 177 -21.48 16.57 14.55
C LYS A 177 -21.06 17.93 13.99
N ARG A 178 -21.60 19.02 14.54
CA ARG A 178 -21.35 20.38 14.03
C ARG A 178 -19.93 20.88 14.26
N ASP A 179 -19.25 20.38 15.30
CA ASP A 179 -17.90 20.80 15.69
C ASP A 179 -16.81 20.02 14.98
N ILE A 180 -17.18 19.03 14.13
CA ILE A 180 -16.25 18.17 13.40
C ILE A 180 -16.44 18.40 11.90
N SER A 181 -15.34 18.73 11.22
CA SER A 181 -15.29 18.72 9.76
C SER A 181 -14.32 17.65 9.26
N LEU A 182 -14.61 17.04 8.12
CA LEU A 182 -13.77 16.01 7.51
C LEU A 182 -13.42 16.40 6.07
N THR A 183 -12.13 16.44 5.77
CA THR A 183 -11.65 16.48 4.39
C THR A 183 -11.17 15.11 3.94
N ILE A 184 -11.71 14.64 2.84
CA ILE A 184 -11.37 13.36 2.19
C ILE A 184 -10.55 13.66 0.95
N VAL A 185 -9.27 13.28 0.93
CA VAL A 185 -8.39 13.45 -0.24
C VAL A 185 -8.15 12.10 -0.88
N GLY A 186 -8.73 11.86 -2.06
CA GLY A 186 -8.57 10.56 -2.74
C GLY A 186 -9.71 10.18 -3.65
N ALA A 187 -10.59 11.13 -3.99
CA ALA A 187 -11.63 10.92 -4.98
C ALA A 187 -11.03 10.69 -6.37
N GLU A 188 -11.63 9.80 -7.13
CA GLU A 188 -11.32 9.57 -8.54
C GLU A 188 -12.14 10.56 -9.40
N LYS A 189 -11.55 11.01 -10.51
CA LYS A 189 -12.26 11.87 -11.46
C LYS A 189 -13.51 11.15 -12.00
N ASN A 190 -14.57 11.87 -12.19
CA ASN A 190 -15.84 11.38 -12.75
C ASN A 190 -16.50 10.26 -11.94
N THR A 191 -16.23 10.20 -10.64
CA THR A 191 -16.86 9.24 -9.73
C THR A 191 -17.75 9.98 -8.76
N SER A 192 -19.02 9.60 -8.68
CA SER A 192 -19.95 10.06 -7.66
C SER A 192 -19.84 9.19 -6.42
N TYR A 193 -19.76 9.80 -5.25
CA TYR A 193 -19.75 9.12 -3.96
C TYR A 193 -21.00 9.43 -3.17
N ARG A 194 -21.59 8.40 -2.54
CA ARG A 194 -22.79 8.55 -1.69
C ARG A 194 -22.45 9.12 -0.31
N ILE A 195 -21.74 10.25 -0.30
CA ILE A 195 -21.39 11.00 0.91
C ILE A 195 -21.86 12.44 0.64
N ASN A 196 -23.03 12.78 1.18
CA ASN A 196 -23.61 14.11 1.04
C ASN A 196 -23.90 14.68 2.43
N GLN A 197 -22.92 15.35 3.00
CA GLN A 197 -22.97 15.97 4.32
C GLN A 197 -22.25 17.30 4.29
N SER A 198 -22.84 18.34 4.88
CA SER A 198 -22.28 19.71 4.86
C SER A 198 -20.93 19.84 5.57
N ASN A 199 -20.63 18.96 6.51
CA ASN A 199 -19.37 18.93 7.25
C ASN A 199 -18.28 18.03 6.59
N ILE A 200 -18.54 17.49 5.39
CA ILE A 200 -17.59 16.65 4.66
C ILE A 200 -17.20 17.29 3.32
N ASN A 201 -15.92 17.51 3.13
CA ASN A 201 -15.34 18.03 1.89
C ASN A 201 -14.55 16.94 1.17
N ILE A 202 -14.93 16.62 -0.08
CA ILE A 202 -14.29 15.57 -0.89
C ILE A 202 -13.38 16.23 -1.94
N GLN A 203 -12.10 15.86 -1.92
CA GLN A 203 -11.07 16.35 -2.82
C GLN A 203 -10.53 15.23 -3.71
N LEU A 204 -10.13 15.57 -4.94
CA LEU A 204 -9.49 14.64 -5.86
C LEU A 204 -8.18 14.09 -5.29
N THR A 205 -7.80 12.89 -5.77
CA THR A 205 -6.49 12.30 -5.47
C THR A 205 -5.37 13.29 -5.78
N GLN A 206 -4.52 13.53 -4.79
CA GLN A 206 -3.42 14.49 -4.89
C GLN A 206 -2.09 13.77 -5.11
N SER A 207 -1.46 14.02 -6.27
CA SER A 207 -0.12 13.52 -6.61
C SER A 207 1.00 14.52 -6.34
N ASN A 208 0.68 15.81 -6.22
CA ASN A 208 1.65 16.83 -5.90
C ASN A 208 1.98 16.81 -4.41
N LYS A 209 3.23 16.50 -4.08
CA LYS A 209 3.71 16.34 -2.71
C LYS A 209 3.51 17.61 -1.86
N ALA A 210 3.82 18.80 -2.39
CA ALA A 210 3.70 20.04 -1.64
C ALA A 210 2.23 20.32 -1.28
N ARG A 211 1.30 20.07 -2.22
CA ARG A 211 -0.14 20.20 -1.95
C ARG A 211 -0.61 19.16 -0.94
N LEU A 212 -0.11 17.92 -1.02
CA LEU A 212 -0.46 16.87 -0.05
C LEU A 212 0.03 17.23 1.36
N ILE A 213 1.25 17.73 1.51
CA ILE A 213 1.79 18.23 2.78
C ILE A 213 0.90 19.34 3.33
N LYS A 214 0.45 20.26 2.48
CA LYS A 214 -0.44 21.35 2.90
C LYS A 214 -1.76 20.81 3.48
N TYR A 215 -2.35 19.74 2.92
CA TYR A 215 -3.53 19.12 3.53
C TYR A 215 -3.26 18.64 4.95
N TYR A 216 -2.13 17.96 5.21
CA TYR A 216 -1.77 17.58 6.58
C TYR A 216 -1.55 18.77 7.49
N ASP A 217 -0.93 19.86 7.00
CA ASP A 217 -0.64 21.04 7.79
C ASP A 217 -1.87 21.89 8.12
N ASP A 218 -2.89 21.87 7.27
CA ASP A 218 -4.12 22.65 7.43
C ASP A 218 -5.21 21.93 8.24
N HIS A 219 -4.95 20.67 8.66
CA HIS A 219 -5.88 19.87 9.47
C HIS A 219 -5.26 19.51 10.82
N ASP A 220 -6.12 19.24 11.79
CA ASP A 220 -5.72 19.02 13.18
C ASP A 220 -5.41 17.55 13.46
N ILE A 221 -6.22 16.64 12.95
CA ILE A 221 -6.17 15.21 13.25
C ILE A 221 -6.25 14.42 11.94
N PHE A 222 -5.38 13.44 11.79
CA PHE A 222 -5.48 12.46 10.70
C PHE A 222 -6.27 11.23 11.16
N VAL A 223 -7.24 10.77 10.37
CA VAL A 223 -8.06 9.60 10.69
C VAL A 223 -7.88 8.53 9.63
N LEU A 224 -7.58 7.29 10.04
CA LEU A 224 -7.51 6.13 9.16
C LEU A 224 -8.55 5.10 9.58
N PRO A 225 -9.78 5.12 9.01
CA PRO A 225 -10.87 4.26 9.42
C PRO A 225 -10.88 2.88 8.74
N SER A 226 -9.77 2.44 8.18
CA SER A 226 -9.68 1.21 7.40
C SER A 226 -10.04 -0.03 8.23
N PHE A 227 -10.72 -0.99 7.60
CA PHE A 227 -10.96 -2.33 8.18
C PHE A 227 -9.75 -3.25 8.01
N THR A 228 -8.87 -2.96 7.06
CA THR A 228 -7.65 -3.75 6.83
C THR A 228 -6.56 -2.87 6.22
N GLU A 229 -5.33 -3.06 6.70
CA GLU A 229 -4.12 -2.41 6.19
C GLU A 229 -2.93 -3.37 6.31
N GLY A 230 -1.98 -3.25 5.38
CA GLY A 230 -0.69 -3.94 5.50
C GLY A 230 0.41 -3.01 6.03
N HIS A 231 0.60 -1.89 5.35
CA HIS A 231 1.58 -0.87 5.73
C HIS A 231 1.12 0.51 5.25
N PRO A 232 0.24 1.18 6.01
CA PRO A 232 -0.36 2.44 5.60
C PRO A 232 0.66 3.57 5.68
N MET A 233 1.16 4.01 4.52
CA MET A 233 2.14 5.11 4.43
C MET A 233 1.60 6.43 4.96
N VAL A 234 0.31 6.66 4.82
CA VAL A 234 -0.40 7.87 5.27
C VAL A 234 -0.28 8.12 6.77
N LEU A 235 -0.10 7.06 7.58
CA LEU A 235 0.20 7.21 9.01
C LEU A 235 1.56 7.88 9.22
N LEU A 236 2.57 7.43 8.46
CA LEU A 236 3.92 8.01 8.55
C LEU A 236 3.92 9.46 8.04
N GLU A 237 3.13 9.75 7.02
CA GLU A 237 2.94 11.09 6.48
C GLU A 237 2.34 12.02 7.55
N ALA A 238 1.27 11.60 8.23
CA ALA A 238 0.63 12.36 9.30
C ALA A 238 1.60 12.61 10.46
N LEU A 239 2.29 11.58 10.94
CA LEU A 239 3.27 11.71 12.02
C LEU A 239 4.45 12.60 11.66
N ALA A 240 4.93 12.55 10.40
CA ALA A 240 5.98 13.44 9.91
C ALA A 240 5.54 14.92 9.92
N ARG A 241 4.23 15.17 9.78
CA ARG A 241 3.64 16.51 9.90
C ARG A 241 3.15 16.84 11.32
N ARG A 242 3.53 16.00 12.32
CA ARG A 242 3.14 16.16 13.73
C ARG A 242 1.62 16.19 13.94
N ARG A 243 0.86 15.47 13.08
CA ARG A 243 -0.58 15.33 13.27
C ARG A 243 -0.86 14.11 14.13
N PRO A 244 -1.64 14.22 15.21
CA PRO A 244 -2.17 13.08 15.92
C PRO A 244 -3.00 12.24 14.95
N VAL A 245 -2.95 10.93 15.16
CA VAL A 245 -3.57 9.95 14.27
C VAL A 245 -4.62 9.16 15.05
N ILE A 246 -5.83 9.08 14.52
CA ILE A 246 -6.85 8.16 15.01
C ILE A 246 -6.94 6.99 14.04
N ILE A 247 -6.85 5.78 14.58
CA ILE A 247 -7.14 4.52 13.89
C ILE A 247 -8.23 3.77 14.63
N PHE A 248 -8.72 2.70 14.02
CA PHE A 248 -9.68 1.81 14.67
C PHE A 248 -9.03 0.47 15.02
N GLU A 249 -9.61 -0.26 15.99
CA GLU A 249 -9.08 -1.51 16.55
C GLU A 249 -8.75 -2.54 15.47
N GLU A 250 -9.50 -2.57 14.36
CA GLU A 250 -9.30 -3.53 13.26
C GLU A 250 -7.89 -3.48 12.64
N ILE A 251 -7.23 -2.32 12.73
CA ILE A 251 -5.89 -2.12 12.18
C ILE A 251 -4.83 -1.80 13.24
N GLU A 252 -5.13 -1.96 14.52
CA GLU A 252 -4.18 -1.70 15.62
C GLU A 252 -2.88 -2.50 15.45
N HIS A 253 -2.98 -3.74 14.99
CA HIS A 253 -1.83 -4.63 14.73
C HIS A 253 -0.80 -4.08 13.74
N VAL A 254 -1.14 -3.07 12.95
CA VAL A 254 -0.22 -2.47 11.96
C VAL A 254 0.69 -1.40 12.51
N ILE A 255 0.38 -0.83 13.70
CA ILE A 255 1.10 0.34 14.20
C ILE A 255 2.27 0.00 15.12
N GLY A 256 2.16 -1.02 15.93
CA GLY A 256 3.05 -1.22 17.08
C GLY A 256 2.97 -0.03 18.05
N ASP A 257 3.88 0.04 18.99
CA ASP A 257 3.97 1.13 19.96
C ASP A 257 4.47 2.42 19.29
N LYS A 258 3.55 3.35 18.99
CA LYS A 258 3.88 4.64 18.38
C LYS A 258 3.16 5.78 19.10
N LYS A 259 3.96 6.72 19.61
CA LYS A 259 3.45 7.97 20.20
C LYS A 259 2.67 8.78 19.14
N GLY A 260 1.57 9.37 19.56
CA GLY A 260 0.71 10.20 18.69
C GLY A 260 -0.30 9.41 17.86
N ILE A 261 -0.46 8.11 18.10
CA ILE A 261 -1.52 7.30 17.52
C ILE A 261 -2.50 6.87 18.61
N PHE A 262 -3.78 7.08 18.36
CA PHE A 262 -4.89 6.77 19.24
C PHE A 262 -5.77 5.72 18.59
N VAL A 263 -6.16 4.71 19.35
CA VAL A 263 -7.04 3.62 18.90
C VAL A 263 -8.45 3.90 19.37
N ALA A 264 -9.39 3.93 18.48
CA ALA A 264 -10.81 4.12 18.75
C ALA A 264 -11.61 2.84 18.47
N LYS A 265 -12.71 2.67 19.19
CA LYS A 265 -13.73 1.65 18.90
C LYS A 265 -14.69 2.18 17.85
N ARG A 266 -15.20 1.27 17.02
CA ARG A 266 -16.16 1.59 15.97
C ARG A 266 -17.60 1.31 16.44
N ASN A 267 -18.00 1.88 17.52
CA ASN A 267 -19.36 1.68 18.09
C ASN A 267 -20.36 2.66 17.50
#